data_eb1af4eeb9b47dfe620fb72e926b8f58
#
_entry.id   eb1af4eeb9b47dfe620fb72e926b8f58
#
_cell.length_a   1.000
_cell.length_b   1.000
_cell.length_c   1.000
_cell.angle_alpha   90.00
_cell.angle_beta   90.00
_cell.angle_gamma   90.00
#
_symmetry.space_group_name_H-M   'P 1'
#
loop_
_entity.id
_entity.type
_entity.pdbx_description
1 polymer ?
#
loop_
_entity_poly.entity_id
_entity_poly.type
_entity_poly.pdbx_seq_one_letter_code
_entity_poly.pdbx_strand_id
1 'polypeptide(L)'
;MDVVLSPVTEDDLWLFQRFAVEPGLIGLDWGGFRDAQAPVRRFAEDGFLGKDDSRLIVRANAETAGFVMWRSGSFDHLTTYWEIGIALLPEYRGRGIGWRAQAMLTAYLFEHTPVYRIQAATHPENLAEQKSLEKAGFRLEGVIRGSEFRAGQFRDAHLYSRLRDDPAPELGNSSVTGTGFDPVGEPLAE
;
A
#
# COMPACT_ATOMS: atom_id res chain seq x y z
N MET A 1 -14.04 12.13 6.40
CA MET A 1 -13.17 12.13 5.21
C MET A 1 -13.34 10.78 4.57
N ASP A 2 -13.82 10.78 3.35
CA ASP A 2 -13.99 9.57 2.57
C ASP A 2 -12.65 9.16 1.98
N VAL A 3 -12.28 7.87 2.16
CA VAL A 3 -11.06 7.29 1.61
C VAL A 3 -11.47 6.10 0.75
N VAL A 4 -10.98 6.07 -0.48
CA VAL A 4 -11.31 5.05 -1.47
C VAL A 4 -10.05 4.57 -2.17
N LEU A 5 -9.97 3.27 -2.47
CA LEU A 5 -8.97 2.71 -3.36
C LEU A 5 -9.59 2.49 -4.75
N SER A 6 -8.90 2.90 -5.79
CA SER A 6 -9.35 2.74 -7.18
C SER A 6 -8.20 2.28 -8.09
N PRO A 7 -8.50 1.59 -9.21
CA PRO A 7 -7.49 1.32 -10.23
C PRO A 7 -6.82 2.60 -10.71
N VAL A 8 -5.58 2.45 -11.18
CA VAL A 8 -4.82 3.55 -11.81
C VAL A 8 -5.46 3.89 -13.16
N THR A 9 -5.55 5.17 -13.48
CA THR A 9 -5.97 5.68 -14.79
C THR A 9 -4.84 6.50 -15.44
N GLU A 10 -4.96 6.84 -16.73
CA GLU A 10 -3.99 7.73 -17.40
C GLU A 10 -3.83 9.07 -16.67
N ASP A 11 -4.94 9.60 -16.14
CA ASP A 11 -4.96 10.85 -15.40
C ASP A 11 -4.18 10.81 -14.07
N ASP A 12 -3.79 9.62 -13.61
CA ASP A 12 -3.02 9.44 -12.38
C ASP A 12 -1.51 9.28 -12.61
N LEU A 13 -1.06 9.15 -13.87
CA LEU A 13 0.35 8.84 -14.18
C LEU A 13 1.31 9.92 -13.70
N TRP A 14 0.89 11.17 -13.67
CA TRP A 14 1.68 12.28 -13.12
C TRP A 14 2.13 12.03 -11.67
N LEU A 15 1.31 11.35 -10.88
CA LEU A 15 1.64 11.02 -9.50
C LEU A 15 2.90 10.16 -9.43
N PHE A 16 2.93 9.07 -10.17
CA PHE A 16 4.08 8.14 -10.21
C PHE A 16 5.31 8.79 -10.83
N GLN A 17 5.15 9.65 -11.84
CA GLN A 17 6.24 10.41 -12.43
C GLN A 17 6.87 11.35 -11.41
N ARG A 18 6.08 12.08 -10.62
CA ARG A 18 6.57 12.92 -9.54
C ARG A 18 7.33 12.12 -8.49
N PHE A 19 6.78 10.99 -8.05
CA PHE A 19 7.46 10.10 -7.08
C PHE A 19 8.77 9.49 -7.63
N ALA A 20 8.95 9.44 -8.94
CA ALA A 20 10.20 8.98 -9.55
C ALA A 20 11.33 10.02 -9.51
N VAL A 21 11.01 11.32 -9.48
CA VAL A 21 12.01 12.39 -9.65
C VAL A 21 12.02 13.45 -8.55
N GLU A 22 11.03 13.47 -7.63
CA GLU A 22 10.95 14.46 -6.55
C GLU A 22 11.35 13.85 -5.19
N PRO A 23 12.59 14.08 -4.69
CA PRO A 23 13.07 13.48 -3.43
C PRO A 23 12.18 13.81 -2.22
N GLY A 24 11.66 15.02 -2.16
CA GLY A 24 10.82 15.51 -1.05
C GLY A 24 9.49 14.78 -0.90
N LEU A 25 9.01 14.10 -1.94
CA LEU A 25 7.77 13.33 -1.87
C LEU A 25 7.92 12.01 -1.10
N ILE A 26 9.10 11.38 -1.19
CA ILE A 26 9.35 10.07 -0.55
C ILE A 26 10.02 10.23 0.81
N GLY A 27 10.76 11.33 1.02
CA GLY A 27 11.44 11.60 2.30
C GLY A 27 12.50 10.54 2.63
N LEU A 28 12.36 9.91 3.79
CA LEU A 28 13.32 8.89 4.28
C LEU A 28 13.49 7.69 3.33
N ASP A 29 12.48 7.42 2.51
CA ASP A 29 12.47 6.29 1.58
C ASP A 29 13.03 6.63 0.19
N TRP A 30 13.66 7.80 0.02
CA TRP A 30 14.27 8.20 -1.24
C TRP A 30 15.48 7.34 -1.59
N GLY A 31 15.37 6.52 -2.63
CA GLY A 31 16.43 5.64 -3.15
C GLY A 31 17.14 6.14 -4.40
N GLY A 32 16.94 7.41 -4.79
CA GLY A 32 17.53 8.00 -6.00
C GLY A 32 16.51 8.25 -7.12
N PHE A 33 16.95 8.96 -8.15
CA PHE A 33 16.15 9.25 -9.34
C PHE A 33 15.81 7.98 -10.11
N ARG A 34 14.60 7.91 -10.60
CA ARG A 34 14.09 6.83 -11.46
C ARG A 34 13.59 7.40 -12.78
N ASP A 35 13.43 6.54 -13.78
CA ASP A 35 12.89 6.92 -15.06
C ASP A 35 11.41 7.36 -14.93
N ALA A 36 11.15 8.65 -15.20
CA ALA A 36 9.81 9.23 -15.14
C ALA A 36 8.84 8.67 -16.21
N GLN A 37 9.36 8.01 -17.26
CA GLN A 37 8.53 7.37 -18.29
C GLN A 37 8.22 5.90 -17.97
N ALA A 38 8.88 5.31 -16.98
CA ALA A 38 8.62 3.92 -16.58
C ALA A 38 7.14 3.70 -16.17
N PRO A 39 6.49 4.60 -15.40
CA PRO A 39 5.08 4.46 -15.08
C PRO A 39 4.15 4.42 -16.30
N VAL A 40 4.45 5.22 -17.34
CA VAL A 40 3.65 5.26 -18.59
C VAL A 40 3.74 3.92 -19.31
N ARG A 41 4.96 3.38 -19.46
CA ARG A 41 5.15 2.07 -20.09
C ARG A 41 4.46 0.96 -19.32
N ARG A 42 4.61 0.97 -18.00
CA ARG A 42 3.96 -0.02 -17.14
C ARG A 42 2.44 0.04 -17.22
N PHE A 43 1.86 1.24 -17.21
CA PHE A 43 0.42 1.40 -17.37
C PHE A 43 -0.08 0.81 -18.70
N ALA A 44 0.65 1.03 -19.78
CA ALA A 44 0.32 0.46 -21.09
C ALA A 44 0.47 -1.07 -21.13
N GLU A 45 1.33 -1.65 -20.29
CA GLU A 45 1.57 -3.09 -20.22
C GLU A 45 0.51 -3.83 -19.38
N ASP A 46 0.25 -3.38 -18.15
CA ASP A 46 -0.57 -4.13 -17.17
C ASP A 46 -1.55 -3.26 -16.36
N GLY A 47 -1.66 -1.95 -16.63
CA GLY A 47 -2.53 -1.06 -15.87
C GLY A 47 -2.16 -0.95 -14.39
N PHE A 48 -0.95 -1.28 -14.00
CA PHE A 48 -0.48 -1.43 -12.61
C PHE A 48 -1.16 -2.57 -11.82
N LEU A 49 -1.76 -3.55 -12.50
CA LEU A 49 -2.36 -4.73 -11.89
C LEU A 49 -1.66 -6.01 -12.35
N GLY A 50 -0.33 -6.00 -12.24
CA GLY A 50 0.52 -7.15 -12.57
C GLY A 50 0.39 -8.29 -11.54
N LYS A 51 0.84 -9.48 -11.94
CA LYS A 51 0.74 -10.68 -11.09
C LYS A 51 1.51 -10.57 -9.77
N ASP A 52 2.71 -9.99 -9.81
CA ASP A 52 3.65 -10.01 -8.67
C ASP A 52 3.89 -8.64 -8.03
N ASP A 53 3.45 -7.57 -8.68
CA ASP A 53 3.52 -6.19 -8.19
C ASP A 53 2.32 -5.41 -8.75
N SER A 54 1.56 -4.80 -7.88
CA SER A 54 0.38 -4.03 -8.27
C SER A 54 0.21 -2.78 -7.44
N ARG A 55 -0.61 -1.84 -7.95
CA ARG A 55 -0.87 -0.56 -7.30
C ARG A 55 -2.31 -0.13 -7.49
N LEU A 56 -2.84 0.56 -6.46
CA LEU A 56 -4.12 1.28 -6.52
C LEU A 56 -3.90 2.71 -6.08
N ILE A 57 -4.69 3.61 -6.65
CA ILE A 57 -4.74 5.02 -6.22
C ILE A 57 -5.50 5.13 -4.91
N VAL A 58 -4.97 5.91 -4.00
CA VAL A 58 -5.67 6.37 -2.80
C VAL A 58 -6.37 7.68 -3.13
N ARG A 59 -7.70 7.68 -3.09
CA ARG A 59 -8.52 8.88 -3.22
C ARG A 59 -8.95 9.36 -1.83
N ALA A 60 -8.91 10.66 -1.61
CA ALA A 60 -9.45 11.31 -0.42
C ALA A 60 -10.44 12.39 -0.86
N ASN A 61 -11.73 12.22 -0.56
CA ASN A 61 -12.81 13.09 -1.06
C ASN A 61 -12.75 13.26 -2.60
N ALA A 62 -12.57 12.16 -3.33
CA ALA A 62 -12.40 12.07 -4.79
C ALA A 62 -11.10 12.63 -5.38
N GLU A 63 -10.23 13.26 -4.58
CA GLU A 63 -8.94 13.76 -5.04
C GLU A 63 -7.84 12.70 -4.91
N THR A 64 -6.87 12.70 -5.82
CA THR A 64 -5.70 11.81 -5.78
C THR A 64 -4.79 12.19 -4.62
N ALA A 65 -4.78 11.36 -3.57
CA ALA A 65 -3.99 11.59 -2.36
C ALA A 65 -2.64 10.85 -2.37
N GLY A 66 -2.52 9.80 -3.17
CA GLY A 66 -1.35 8.95 -3.23
C GLY A 66 -1.67 7.58 -3.83
N PHE A 67 -0.88 6.58 -3.49
CA PHE A 67 -1.12 5.21 -3.92
C PHE A 67 -0.74 4.21 -2.83
N VAL A 68 -1.36 3.03 -2.88
CA VAL A 68 -0.92 1.82 -2.20
C VAL A 68 -0.34 0.85 -3.22
N MET A 69 0.55 -0.01 -2.76
CA MET A 69 1.15 -1.06 -3.59
C MET A 69 1.26 -2.35 -2.82
N TRP A 70 1.33 -3.46 -3.55
CA TRP A 70 1.69 -4.76 -3.00
C TRP A 70 2.57 -5.52 -3.98
N ARG A 71 3.45 -6.33 -3.44
CA ARG A 71 4.32 -7.22 -4.21
C ARG A 71 4.37 -8.59 -3.57
N SER A 72 4.52 -9.62 -4.40
CA SER A 72 4.65 -10.99 -3.92
C SER A 72 6.03 -11.22 -3.31
N GLY A 73 6.05 -12.03 -2.26
CA GLY A 73 7.25 -12.60 -1.67
C GLY A 73 7.00 -14.03 -1.26
N SER A 74 8.07 -14.77 -0.97
CA SER A 74 7.97 -16.15 -0.52
C SER A 74 9.01 -16.46 0.55
N PHE A 75 8.64 -17.32 1.50
CA PHE A 75 9.60 -17.91 2.45
C PHE A 75 10.21 -19.19 1.88
N ASP A 76 9.40 -19.93 1.14
CA ASP A 76 9.79 -21.16 0.43
C ASP A 76 8.92 -21.34 -0.82
N HIS A 77 9.01 -22.51 -1.47
CA HIS A 77 8.26 -22.81 -2.69
C HIS A 77 6.75 -23.04 -2.48
N LEU A 78 6.27 -23.13 -1.24
CA LEU A 78 4.86 -23.36 -0.90
C LEU A 78 4.21 -22.15 -0.21
N THR A 79 4.99 -21.33 0.49
CA THR A 79 4.49 -20.27 1.37
C THR A 79 4.80 -18.90 0.80
N THR A 80 3.77 -18.24 0.32
CA THR A 80 3.83 -16.87 -0.22
C THR A 80 3.20 -15.87 0.74
N TYR A 81 3.58 -14.60 0.59
CA TYR A 81 2.99 -13.47 1.30
C TYR A 81 2.88 -12.26 0.38
N TRP A 82 2.06 -11.30 0.75
CA TRP A 82 2.09 -9.97 0.15
C TRP A 82 2.86 -9.00 1.04
N GLU A 83 3.75 -8.23 0.44
CA GLU A 83 4.37 -7.08 1.08
C GLU A 83 3.70 -5.82 0.55
N ILE A 84 3.11 -5.02 1.46
CA ILE A 84 2.41 -3.80 1.10
C ILE A 84 3.25 -2.56 1.38
N GLY A 85 2.95 -1.49 0.67
CA GLY A 85 3.51 -0.17 0.89
C GLY A 85 2.52 0.92 0.54
N ILE A 86 2.79 2.13 1.02
CA ILE A 86 1.98 3.31 0.76
C ILE A 86 2.86 4.53 0.50
N ALA A 87 2.42 5.39 -0.39
CA ALA A 87 2.98 6.72 -0.55
C ALA A 87 1.86 7.75 -0.68
N LEU A 88 1.87 8.76 0.18
CA LEU A 88 0.93 9.87 0.16
C LEU A 88 1.64 11.17 -0.17
N LEU A 89 0.97 12.02 -0.93
CA LEU A 89 1.39 13.40 -1.12
C LEU A 89 1.43 14.14 0.23
N PRO A 90 2.38 15.07 0.44
CA PRO A 90 2.58 15.74 1.72
C PRO A 90 1.33 16.35 2.33
N GLU A 91 0.49 16.98 1.51
CA GLU A 91 -0.75 17.64 1.90
C GLU A 91 -1.84 16.69 2.44
N TYR A 92 -1.71 15.37 2.18
CA TYR A 92 -2.64 14.34 2.65
C TYR A 92 -2.12 13.56 3.86
N ARG A 93 -0.87 13.80 4.28
CA ARG A 93 -0.28 13.13 5.45
C ARG A 93 -0.87 13.65 6.77
N GLY A 94 -0.78 12.84 7.81
CA GLY A 94 -1.25 13.22 9.16
C GLY A 94 -2.78 13.31 9.31
N ARG A 95 -3.56 12.98 8.29
CA ARG A 95 -5.04 13.09 8.27
C ARG A 95 -5.74 11.74 8.48
N GLY A 96 -5.00 10.69 8.82
CA GLY A 96 -5.55 9.35 9.03
C GLY A 96 -5.90 8.59 7.74
N ILE A 97 -5.48 9.10 6.58
CA ILE A 97 -5.70 8.44 5.27
C ILE A 97 -4.87 7.16 5.17
N GLY A 98 -3.59 7.22 5.59
CA GLY A 98 -2.65 6.12 5.43
C GLY A 98 -3.12 4.81 6.04
N TRP A 99 -3.50 4.81 7.32
CA TRP A 99 -3.93 3.59 7.99
C TRP A 99 -5.22 3.01 7.39
N ARG A 100 -6.16 3.88 6.94
CA ARG A 100 -7.38 3.43 6.29
C ARG A 100 -7.08 2.75 4.96
N ALA A 101 -6.25 3.38 4.13
CA ALA A 101 -5.84 2.83 2.84
C ALA A 101 -5.14 1.47 2.98
N GLN A 102 -4.23 1.34 3.96
CA GLN A 102 -3.55 0.07 4.24
C GLN A 102 -4.51 -1.01 4.77
N ALA A 103 -5.41 -0.66 5.67
CA ALA A 103 -6.41 -1.59 6.18
C ALA A 103 -7.37 -2.08 5.08
N MET A 104 -7.80 -1.17 4.18
CA MET A 104 -8.64 -1.50 3.02
C MET A 104 -7.90 -2.40 2.03
N LEU A 105 -6.63 -2.07 1.69
CA LEU A 105 -5.82 -2.92 0.83
C LEU A 105 -5.65 -4.31 1.42
N THR A 106 -5.38 -4.40 2.73
CA THR A 106 -5.21 -5.67 3.44
C THR A 106 -6.50 -6.50 3.41
N ALA A 107 -7.66 -5.89 3.64
CA ALA A 107 -8.94 -6.55 3.53
C ALA A 107 -9.20 -7.08 2.11
N TYR A 108 -8.97 -6.24 1.10
CA TYR A 108 -9.07 -6.60 -0.31
C TYR A 108 -8.17 -7.80 -0.67
N LEU A 109 -6.91 -7.78 -0.25
CA LEU A 109 -5.97 -8.87 -0.54
C LEU A 109 -6.36 -10.18 0.15
N PHE A 110 -6.83 -10.13 1.39
CA PHE A 110 -7.33 -11.32 2.07
C PHE A 110 -8.61 -11.88 1.45
N GLU A 111 -9.45 -11.05 0.91
CA GLU A 111 -10.69 -11.48 0.26
C GLU A 111 -10.43 -12.12 -1.11
N HIS A 112 -9.54 -11.51 -1.92
CA HIS A 112 -9.36 -11.89 -3.32
C HIS A 112 -8.13 -12.76 -3.60
N THR A 113 -7.31 -13.08 -2.58
CA THR A 113 -6.14 -13.95 -2.73
C THR A 113 -6.06 -14.97 -1.59
N PRO A 114 -5.51 -16.18 -1.82
CA PRO A 114 -5.42 -17.21 -0.79
C PRO A 114 -4.26 -16.96 0.20
N VAL A 115 -3.65 -15.79 0.21
CA VAL A 115 -2.52 -15.49 1.08
C VAL A 115 -2.94 -15.50 2.55
N TYR A 116 -2.09 -16.05 3.41
CA TYR A 116 -2.33 -16.08 4.85
C TYR A 116 -1.68 -14.90 5.57
N ARG A 117 -0.58 -14.36 5.01
CA ARG A 117 0.24 -13.31 5.62
C ARG A 117 0.38 -12.11 4.70
N ILE A 118 0.21 -10.92 5.27
CA ILE A 118 0.56 -9.65 4.66
C ILE A 118 1.57 -8.96 5.56
N GLN A 119 2.63 -8.42 4.99
CA GLN A 119 3.66 -7.71 5.76
C GLN A 119 3.95 -6.33 5.18
N ALA A 120 4.60 -5.51 5.98
CA ALA A 120 5.14 -4.21 5.59
C ALA A 120 6.44 -3.96 6.35
N ALA A 121 7.38 -3.29 5.69
CA ALA A 121 8.60 -2.84 6.35
C ALA A 121 8.67 -1.32 6.32
N THR A 122 9.20 -0.70 7.38
CA THR A 122 9.34 0.75 7.45
C THR A 122 10.60 1.13 8.23
N HIS A 123 11.14 2.31 7.92
CA HIS A 123 12.30 2.84 8.61
C HIS A 123 12.01 3.08 10.11
N PRO A 124 12.94 2.75 11.04
CA PRO A 124 12.73 2.93 12.49
C PRO A 124 12.40 4.37 12.91
N GLU A 125 12.83 5.37 12.14
CA GLU A 125 12.49 6.78 12.40
C GLU A 125 11.15 7.21 11.79
N ASN A 126 10.50 6.38 10.96
CA ASN A 126 9.19 6.66 10.36
C ASN A 126 8.05 6.35 11.32
N LEU A 127 7.98 7.09 12.42
CA LEU A 127 6.96 6.89 13.47
C LEU A 127 5.53 7.06 12.94
N ALA A 128 5.35 7.84 11.89
CA ALA A 128 4.03 8.04 11.27
C ALA A 128 3.53 6.76 10.62
N GLU A 129 4.40 6.07 9.89
CA GLU A 129 4.07 4.81 9.23
C GLU A 129 3.89 3.67 10.25
N GLN A 130 4.74 3.59 11.27
CA GLN A 130 4.58 2.61 12.36
C GLN A 130 3.20 2.71 13.00
N LYS A 131 2.78 3.92 13.41
CA LYS A 131 1.43 4.16 13.96
C LYS A 131 0.31 3.88 12.95
N SER A 132 0.57 4.09 11.66
CA SER A 132 -0.37 3.79 10.59
C SER A 132 -0.59 2.28 10.46
N LEU A 133 0.48 1.51 10.43
CA LEU A 133 0.45 0.05 10.38
C LEU A 133 -0.25 -0.56 11.62
N GLU A 134 0.10 -0.08 12.82
CA GLU A 134 -0.55 -0.54 14.06
C GLU A 134 -2.07 -0.30 14.04
N LYS A 135 -2.51 0.88 13.59
CA LYS A 135 -3.93 1.19 13.43
C LYS A 135 -4.61 0.35 12.34
N ALA A 136 -3.87 -0.04 11.31
CA ALA A 136 -4.34 -0.95 10.26
C ALA A 136 -4.36 -2.43 10.71
N GLY A 137 -4.04 -2.72 11.98
CA GLY A 137 -4.09 -4.05 12.56
C GLY A 137 -2.81 -4.86 12.39
N PHE A 138 -1.72 -4.24 11.94
CA PHE A 138 -0.41 -4.90 11.86
C PHE A 138 0.28 -4.91 13.22
N ARG A 139 1.08 -5.95 13.45
CA ARG A 139 1.90 -6.12 14.65
C ARG A 139 3.37 -6.06 14.30
N LEU A 140 4.16 -5.37 15.13
CA LEU A 140 5.62 -5.39 15.01
C LEU A 140 6.14 -6.80 15.33
N GLU A 141 6.93 -7.37 14.40
CA GLU A 141 7.59 -8.67 14.61
C GLU A 141 9.05 -8.54 14.99
N GLY A 142 9.72 -7.46 14.57
CA GLY A 142 11.11 -7.26 14.89
C GLY A 142 11.83 -6.30 13.93
N VAL A 143 13.16 -6.37 13.98
CA VAL A 143 14.07 -5.54 13.20
C VAL A 143 14.76 -6.38 12.13
N ILE A 144 14.68 -5.95 10.89
CA ILE A 144 15.48 -6.48 9.78
C ILE A 144 16.74 -5.63 9.68
N ARG A 145 17.86 -6.17 10.16
CA ARG A 145 19.13 -5.44 10.19
C ARG A 145 19.72 -5.28 8.80
N GLY A 146 20.17 -4.05 8.47
CA GLY A 146 20.85 -3.77 7.21
C GLY A 146 20.02 -4.04 5.96
N SER A 147 18.69 -3.96 6.06
CA SER A 147 17.77 -4.36 4.99
C SER A 147 17.75 -3.40 3.81
N GLU A 148 18.13 -2.14 4.02
CA GLU A 148 17.98 -1.09 3.03
C GLU A 148 19.26 -0.26 2.90
N PHE A 149 19.68 0.02 1.66
CA PHE A 149 20.78 0.94 1.38
C PHE A 149 20.24 2.31 1.00
N ARG A 150 20.48 3.32 1.85
CA ARG A 150 20.01 4.71 1.63
C ARG A 150 21.00 5.72 2.15
N ALA A 151 21.12 6.82 1.43
CA ALA A 151 22.04 7.91 1.79
C ALA A 151 23.47 7.41 2.12
N GLY A 152 23.98 6.45 1.33
CA GLY A 152 25.33 5.91 1.48
C GLY A 152 25.53 4.90 2.62
N GLN A 153 24.45 4.45 3.28
CA GLN A 153 24.55 3.53 4.43
C GLN A 153 23.48 2.43 4.37
N PHE A 154 23.80 1.26 4.94
CA PHE A 154 22.80 0.26 5.24
C PHE A 154 21.99 0.68 6.47
N ARG A 155 20.68 0.53 6.37
CA ARG A 155 19.70 0.89 7.38
C ARG A 155 18.88 -0.32 7.78
N ASP A 156 18.48 -0.35 9.05
CA ASP A 156 17.54 -1.33 9.56
C ASP A 156 16.10 -0.95 9.17
N ALA A 157 15.22 -1.93 9.13
CA ALA A 157 13.78 -1.70 8.99
C ALA A 157 13.03 -2.44 10.11
N HIS A 158 11.90 -1.87 10.53
CA HIS A 158 10.94 -2.56 11.37
C HIS A 158 9.99 -3.37 10.49
N LEU A 159 9.89 -4.67 10.77
CA LEU A 159 8.96 -5.57 10.08
C LEU A 159 7.65 -5.64 10.86
N TYR A 160 6.57 -5.36 10.17
CA TYR A 160 5.21 -5.50 10.63
C TYR A 160 4.47 -6.56 9.82
N SER A 161 3.55 -7.27 10.45
CA SER A 161 2.69 -8.22 9.74
C SER A 161 1.26 -8.23 10.25
N ARG A 162 0.37 -8.72 9.40
CA ARG A 162 -0.98 -9.08 9.74
C ARG A 162 -1.31 -10.44 9.11
N LEU A 163 -1.89 -11.32 9.91
CA LEU A 163 -2.34 -12.64 9.47
C LEU A 163 -3.83 -12.59 9.14
N ARG A 164 -4.29 -13.53 8.32
CA ARG A 164 -5.70 -13.64 7.91
C ARG A 164 -6.66 -13.72 9.09
N ASP A 165 -6.26 -14.43 10.15
CA ASP A 165 -7.09 -14.65 11.34
C ASP A 165 -6.94 -13.55 12.40
N ASP A 166 -6.09 -12.53 12.17
CA ASP A 166 -6.00 -11.38 13.07
C ASP A 166 -7.27 -10.51 13.00
N PRO A 167 -7.69 -9.89 14.11
CA PRO A 167 -8.86 -9.03 14.14
C PRO A 167 -8.77 -7.90 13.12
N ALA A 168 -9.84 -7.68 12.36
CA ALA A 168 -9.92 -6.56 11.44
C ALA A 168 -10.11 -5.23 12.20
N PRO A 169 -9.42 -4.15 11.79
CA PRO A 169 -9.67 -2.83 12.35
C PRO A 169 -11.03 -2.30 11.86
N GLU A 170 -11.68 -1.47 12.69
CA GLU A 170 -12.92 -0.80 12.28
C GLU A 170 -12.63 0.34 11.31
N LEU A 171 -13.08 0.22 10.07
CA LEU A 171 -12.80 1.17 8.98
C LEU A 171 -13.78 2.34 8.90
N GLY A 172 -14.93 2.28 9.58
CA GLY A 172 -16.01 3.25 9.38
C GLY A 172 -16.55 3.20 7.94
N ASN A 173 -16.89 4.36 7.36
CA ASN A 173 -17.43 4.48 5.99
C ASN A 173 -16.31 4.56 4.92
N SER A 174 -15.42 3.58 4.84
CA SER A 174 -14.37 3.52 3.82
C SER A 174 -14.59 2.30 2.92
N SER A 175 -14.41 2.44 1.60
CA SER A 175 -14.68 1.37 0.62
C SER A 175 -13.61 1.26 -0.47
N VAL A 176 -13.49 0.08 -1.10
CA VAL A 176 -12.74 -0.13 -2.34
C VAL A 176 -13.73 -0.01 -3.50
N THR A 177 -13.55 0.97 -4.39
CA THR A 177 -14.40 1.12 -5.57
C THR A 177 -13.84 0.32 -6.74
N GLY A 178 -14.73 -0.34 -7.48
CA GLY A 178 -14.37 -1.18 -8.64
C GLY A 178 -14.89 -2.61 -8.54
N THR A 179 -15.28 -3.02 -7.37
CA THR A 179 -16.12 -4.19 -7.16
C THR A 179 -17.48 -3.69 -6.68
N GLY A 180 -18.55 -4.01 -7.37
CA GLY A 180 -19.92 -3.79 -6.89
C GLY A 180 -20.22 -4.67 -5.68
N PHE A 181 -19.27 -4.75 -4.73
CA PHE A 181 -19.37 -5.57 -3.55
C PHE A 181 -19.81 -4.69 -2.37
N ASP A 182 -21.05 -4.89 -2.00
CA ASP A 182 -21.61 -4.47 -0.71
C ASP A 182 -21.30 -5.58 0.31
N PRO A 183 -20.47 -5.35 1.34
CA PRO A 183 -20.14 -6.39 2.33
C PRO A 183 -21.34 -6.84 3.18
N VAL A 184 -22.53 -6.31 2.94
CA VAL A 184 -23.80 -6.65 3.65
C VAL A 184 -24.95 -6.83 2.66
N GLY A 185 -24.69 -7.21 1.42
CA GLY A 185 -25.72 -7.50 0.43
C GLY A 185 -26.39 -8.85 0.68
N GLU A 186 -27.66 -8.85 1.10
CA GLU A 186 -28.54 -10.01 0.98
C GLU A 186 -28.58 -10.50 -0.49
N PRO A 187 -28.67 -11.82 -0.76
CA PRO A 187 -28.81 -12.31 -2.12
C PRO A 187 -30.09 -11.72 -2.73
N LEU A 188 -29.95 -11.10 -3.91
CA LEU A 188 -31.10 -10.70 -4.71
C LEU A 188 -31.92 -11.96 -4.99
N ALA A 189 -33.12 -12.00 -4.44
CA ALA A 189 -34.13 -13.01 -4.77
C ALA A 189 -34.47 -12.92 -6.26
N GLU A 190 -34.64 -14.06 -6.90
CA GLU A 190 -35.05 -14.29 -8.30
C GLU A 190 -36.28 -13.51 -8.72
#